data_5843a968b60eee05f16e76439f8f1bc1
#
_entry.id   5843a968b60eee05f16e76439f8f1bc1
#
_cell.length_a   1.000
_cell.length_b   1.000
_cell.length_c   1.000
_cell.angle_alpha   90.00
_cell.angle_beta   90.00
_cell.angle_gamma   90.00
#
_symmetry.space_group_name_H-M   'P 1'
#
loop_
_entity.id
_entity.type
_entity.pdbx_description
1 polymer ?
#
loop_
_entity_poly.entity_id
_entity_poly.type
_entity_poly.pdbx_seq_one_letter_code
_entity_poly.pdbx_strand_id
1 'polypeptide(L)'
;MWHIGNEYGCHTAECFCPACAQAFRDWLADRYGDVARLNATWGTDFWSQRYTSLEQVSPPAAMPTFHNPAQLLDWRRFSDHQLRSLMEAEARILREHSNLPVTTNFMGDFPATDYWRWAESLDIISDDAVDRKSVV
;
A
#
# COMPACT_ATOMS: atom_id res chain seq x y z
N MET A 1 12.83 23.08 -5.05
CA MET A 1 12.21 21.75 -5.01
C MET A 1 12.01 21.35 -3.55
N TRP A 2 10.88 20.72 -3.25
CA TRP A 2 10.61 20.12 -1.95
C TRP A 2 10.86 18.62 -2.02
N HIS A 3 11.67 18.08 -1.13
CA HIS A 3 11.79 16.66 -0.88
C HIS A 3 10.97 16.33 0.37
N ILE A 4 9.88 15.56 0.19
CA ILE A 4 8.95 15.20 1.26
C ILE A 4 9.15 13.76 1.69
N GLY A 5 9.04 13.53 3.00
CA GLY A 5 9.31 12.22 3.57
C GLY A 5 10.72 11.72 3.23
N ASN A 6 10.97 10.47 3.54
CA ASN A 6 12.17 9.75 3.14
C ASN A 6 11.87 8.26 3.13
N GLU A 7 12.08 7.59 2.00
CA GLU A 7 11.96 6.13 1.89
C GLU A 7 10.68 5.60 2.54
N TYR A 8 9.51 6.08 2.09
CA TYR A 8 8.23 5.67 2.66
C TYR A 8 8.10 4.14 2.69
N GLY A 9 7.84 3.61 3.87
CA GLY A 9 7.69 2.17 4.08
C GLY A 9 8.98 1.38 4.28
N CYS A 10 10.17 2.00 4.25
CA CYS A 10 11.48 1.32 4.36
C CYS A 10 11.55 0.32 5.54
N HIS A 11 11.11 0.75 6.72
CA HIS A 11 11.15 -0.09 7.93
C HIS A 11 9.78 -0.61 8.37
N THR A 12 8.69 -0.05 7.84
CA THR A 12 7.31 -0.38 8.24
C THR A 12 6.38 -0.17 7.05
N ALA A 13 6.37 -1.13 6.13
CA ALA A 13 5.48 -1.09 4.96
C ALA A 13 4.06 -1.58 5.26
N GLU A 14 3.86 -2.31 6.35
CA GLU A 14 2.58 -2.92 6.73
C GLU A 14 2.28 -2.69 8.22
N CYS A 15 1.02 -2.46 8.56
CA CYS A 15 0.58 -2.25 9.94
C CYS A 15 -0.66 -3.09 10.27
N PHE A 16 -0.54 -3.99 11.23
CA PHE A 16 -1.58 -4.94 11.64
C PHE A 16 -2.39 -4.49 12.86
N CYS A 17 -2.34 -3.20 13.21
CA CYS A 17 -3.11 -2.67 14.34
C CYS A 17 -4.64 -2.68 14.06
N PRO A 18 -5.49 -2.59 15.10
CA PRO A 18 -6.95 -2.59 14.91
C PRO A 18 -7.48 -1.49 13.98
N ALA A 19 -6.86 -0.31 14.00
CA ALA A 19 -7.23 0.79 13.11
C ALA A 19 -6.94 0.45 11.63
N CYS A 20 -5.77 -0.12 11.33
CA CYS A 20 -5.43 -0.57 9.97
C CYS A 20 -6.30 -1.76 9.53
N ALA A 21 -6.68 -2.66 10.46
CA ALA A 21 -7.61 -3.74 10.16
C ALA A 21 -9.01 -3.20 9.77
N GLN A 22 -9.49 -2.16 10.44
CA GLN A 22 -10.75 -1.50 10.07
C GLN A 22 -10.62 -0.79 8.72
N ALA A 23 -9.58 0.02 8.55
CA ALA A 23 -9.33 0.72 7.29
C ALA A 23 -9.20 -0.23 6.09
N PHE A 24 -8.65 -1.43 6.30
CA PHE A 24 -8.59 -2.46 5.27
C PHE A 24 -9.99 -2.95 4.86
N ARG A 25 -10.87 -3.18 5.82
CA ARG A 25 -12.27 -3.56 5.52
C ARG A 25 -13.01 -2.46 4.75
N ASP A 26 -12.83 -1.21 5.15
CA ASP A 26 -13.42 -0.05 4.47
C ASP A 26 -12.90 0.04 3.03
N TRP A 27 -11.59 -0.11 2.83
CA TRP A 27 -10.96 -0.15 1.50
C TRP A 27 -11.48 -1.32 0.64
N LEU A 28 -11.72 -2.50 1.24
CA LEU A 28 -12.31 -3.63 0.54
C LEU A 28 -13.79 -3.37 0.18
N ALA A 29 -14.55 -2.69 1.05
CA ALA A 29 -15.92 -2.28 0.77
C ALA A 29 -15.97 -1.34 -0.42
N ASP A 30 -15.10 -0.35 -0.49
CA ASP A 30 -15.00 0.58 -1.63
C ASP A 30 -14.62 -0.15 -2.92
N ARG A 31 -13.70 -1.11 -2.83
CA ARG A 31 -13.19 -1.86 -3.98
C ARG A 31 -14.17 -2.86 -4.55
N TYR A 32 -14.88 -3.60 -3.71
CA TYR A 32 -15.72 -4.72 -4.09
C TYR A 32 -17.21 -4.43 -4.01
N GLY A 33 -17.62 -3.45 -3.21
CA GLY A 33 -19.02 -3.11 -2.95
C GLY A 33 -19.69 -4.05 -1.95
N ASP A 34 -19.54 -5.36 -2.13
CA ASP A 34 -20.13 -6.36 -1.24
C ASP A 34 -19.26 -7.61 -1.05
N VAL A 35 -19.63 -8.41 -0.04
CA VAL A 35 -18.91 -9.63 0.33
C VAL A 35 -19.03 -10.74 -0.71
N ALA A 36 -20.10 -10.77 -1.48
CA ALA A 36 -20.29 -11.80 -2.50
C ALA A 36 -19.28 -11.62 -3.64
N ARG A 37 -19.09 -10.38 -4.07
CA ARG A 37 -18.08 -10.02 -5.08
C ARG A 37 -16.65 -10.25 -4.58
N LEU A 38 -16.37 -9.93 -3.32
CA LEU A 38 -15.08 -10.23 -2.70
C LEU A 38 -14.84 -11.75 -2.72
N ASN A 39 -15.78 -12.54 -2.23
CA ASN A 39 -15.67 -14.01 -2.22
C ASN A 39 -15.42 -14.59 -3.62
N ALA A 40 -16.16 -14.13 -4.61
CA ALA A 40 -15.99 -14.58 -6.00
C ALA A 40 -14.59 -14.23 -6.54
N THR A 41 -14.11 -13.00 -6.26
CA THR A 41 -12.80 -12.53 -6.74
C THR A 41 -11.65 -13.24 -6.03
N TRP A 42 -11.74 -13.46 -4.71
CA TRP A 42 -10.72 -14.13 -3.93
C TRP A 42 -10.77 -15.66 -4.03
N GLY A 43 -11.83 -16.22 -4.63
CA GLY A 43 -12.02 -17.66 -4.72
C GLY A 43 -12.14 -18.32 -3.34
N THR A 44 -12.86 -17.70 -2.41
CA THR A 44 -12.90 -18.10 -0.98
C THR A 44 -13.63 -19.42 -0.71
N ASP A 45 -14.34 -19.96 -1.69
CA ASP A 45 -14.96 -21.29 -1.57
C ASP A 45 -13.89 -22.40 -1.47
N PHE A 46 -12.67 -22.12 -1.95
CA PHE A 46 -11.54 -23.03 -1.78
C PHE A 46 -11.14 -23.09 -0.29
N TRP A 47 -11.05 -24.27 0.25
CA TRP A 47 -10.82 -24.56 1.67
C TRP A 47 -11.85 -23.96 2.63
N SER A 48 -13.09 -23.74 2.15
CA SER A 48 -14.18 -23.25 3.00
C SER A 48 -13.86 -21.91 3.70
N GLN A 49 -13.15 -21.02 3.03
CA GLN A 49 -12.75 -19.71 3.56
C GLN A 49 -13.77 -18.59 3.26
N ARG A 50 -15.00 -18.95 2.89
CA ARG A 50 -16.03 -18.00 2.49
C ARG A 50 -16.45 -17.10 3.65
N TYR A 51 -16.45 -15.80 3.40
CA TYR A 51 -16.95 -14.78 4.33
C TYR A 51 -18.46 -14.57 4.12
N THR A 52 -19.18 -14.29 5.21
CA THR A 52 -20.61 -13.90 5.19
C THR A 52 -20.78 -12.38 5.32
N SER A 53 -19.77 -11.68 5.83
CA SER A 53 -19.71 -10.22 5.90
C SER A 53 -18.26 -9.71 5.80
N LEU A 54 -18.08 -8.43 5.44
CA LEU A 54 -16.76 -7.81 5.35
C LEU A 54 -16.09 -7.65 6.73
N GLU A 55 -16.87 -7.56 7.81
CA GLU A 55 -16.36 -7.46 9.19
C GLU A 55 -15.54 -8.68 9.62
N GLN A 56 -15.77 -9.82 8.98
CA GLN A 56 -15.02 -11.06 9.25
C GLN A 56 -13.63 -11.05 8.62
N VAL A 57 -13.38 -10.15 7.66
CA VAL A 57 -12.09 -10.08 6.99
C VAL A 57 -11.07 -9.44 7.93
N SER A 58 -9.96 -10.14 8.12
CA SER A 58 -8.82 -9.66 8.89
C SER A 58 -7.58 -9.49 8.01
N PRO A 59 -6.62 -8.64 8.42
CA PRO A 59 -5.30 -8.63 7.82
C PRO A 59 -4.67 -10.04 7.82
N PRO A 60 -3.83 -10.37 6.83
CA PRO A 60 -3.20 -11.69 6.71
C PRO A 60 -2.08 -11.86 7.75
N ALA A 61 -2.47 -12.02 9.03
CA ALA A 61 -1.54 -12.30 10.11
C ALA A 61 -0.96 -13.72 10.00
N ALA A 62 0.16 -13.98 10.69
CA ALA A 62 0.82 -15.29 10.64
C ALA A 62 -0.13 -16.44 10.96
N MET A 63 -0.10 -17.49 10.15
CA MET A 63 -0.93 -18.68 10.28
C MET A 63 -0.12 -19.94 9.90
N PRO A 64 -0.55 -21.13 10.32
CA PRO A 64 0.20 -22.38 10.08
C PRO A 64 0.25 -22.85 8.63
N THR A 65 -0.51 -22.25 7.73
CA THR A 65 -0.62 -22.63 6.31
C THR A 65 -0.52 -21.41 5.41
N PHE A 66 -0.80 -21.58 4.11
CA PHE A 66 -0.75 -20.50 3.14
C PHE A 66 -1.99 -19.61 3.22
N HIS A 67 -1.78 -18.29 3.15
CA HIS A 67 -2.85 -17.33 2.97
C HIS A 67 -3.46 -17.43 1.56
N ASN A 68 -4.70 -16.93 1.44
CA ASN A 68 -5.30 -16.69 0.15
C ASN A 68 -4.44 -15.68 -0.65
N PRO A 69 -3.93 -16.04 -1.84
CA PRO A 69 -3.05 -15.15 -2.62
C PRO A 69 -3.71 -13.81 -3.00
N ALA A 70 -5.03 -13.82 -3.25
CA ALA A 70 -5.76 -12.58 -3.56
C ALA A 70 -5.88 -11.67 -2.34
N GLN A 71 -6.06 -12.24 -1.13
CA GLN A 71 -6.03 -11.48 0.12
C GLN A 71 -4.66 -10.83 0.35
N LEU A 72 -3.57 -11.59 0.14
CA LEU A 72 -2.19 -11.05 0.25
C LEU A 72 -1.96 -9.90 -0.73
N LEU A 73 -2.42 -10.07 -1.97
CA LEU A 73 -2.28 -9.04 -3.00
C LEU A 73 -3.05 -7.77 -2.63
N ASP A 74 -4.28 -7.91 -2.15
CA ASP A 74 -5.09 -6.76 -1.74
C ASP A 74 -4.56 -6.11 -0.45
N TRP A 75 -3.99 -6.88 0.48
CA TRP A 75 -3.32 -6.34 1.65
C TRP A 75 -2.10 -5.48 1.26
N ARG A 76 -1.28 -5.92 0.31
CA ARG A 76 -0.16 -5.14 -0.22
C ARG A 76 -0.63 -3.87 -0.92
N ARG A 77 -1.69 -3.96 -1.74
CA ARG A 77 -2.29 -2.79 -2.40
C ARG A 77 -2.87 -1.78 -1.42
N PHE A 78 -3.49 -2.27 -0.35
CA PHE A 78 -3.98 -1.43 0.73
C PHE A 78 -2.83 -0.76 1.47
N SER A 79 -1.78 -1.49 1.83
CA SER A 79 -0.62 -0.95 2.53
C SER A 79 0.09 0.12 1.71
N ASP A 80 0.30 -0.12 0.42
CA ASP A 80 0.80 0.88 -0.53
C ASP A 80 -0.11 2.12 -0.59
N HIS A 81 -1.42 1.91 -0.68
CA HIS A 81 -2.40 2.99 -0.69
C HIS A 81 -2.32 3.86 0.57
N GLN A 82 -2.13 3.28 1.75
CA GLN A 82 -2.00 4.04 3.01
C GLN A 82 -0.76 4.94 3.00
N LEU A 83 0.40 4.39 2.60
CA LEU A 83 1.65 5.15 2.50
C LEU A 83 1.55 6.26 1.46
N ARG A 84 1.01 5.94 0.28
CA ARG A 84 0.82 6.90 -0.81
C ARG A 84 -0.13 8.02 -0.40
N SER A 85 -1.24 7.71 0.28
CA SER A 85 -2.18 8.72 0.76
C SER A 85 -1.55 9.69 1.75
N LEU A 86 -0.60 9.23 2.59
CA LEU A 86 0.18 10.11 3.47
C LEU A 86 1.04 11.06 2.63
N MET A 87 1.82 10.56 1.70
CA MET A 87 2.64 11.36 0.79
C MET A 87 1.81 12.38 0.01
N GLU A 88 0.67 11.97 -0.54
CA GLU A 88 -0.25 12.85 -1.26
C GLU A 88 -0.83 13.98 -0.38
N ALA A 89 -1.12 13.67 0.89
CA ALA A 89 -1.57 14.67 1.85
C ALA A 89 -0.49 15.72 2.15
N GLU A 90 0.76 15.29 2.34
CA GLU A 90 1.91 16.18 2.53
C GLU A 90 2.17 17.04 1.30
N ALA A 91 2.17 16.44 0.11
CA ALA A 91 2.34 17.17 -1.16
C ALA A 91 1.24 18.21 -1.38
N ARG A 92 0.00 17.88 -1.06
CA ARG A 92 -1.14 18.79 -1.18
C ARG A 92 -0.97 20.01 -0.29
N ILE A 93 -0.60 19.82 0.99
CA ILE A 93 -0.36 20.93 1.94
C ILE A 93 0.74 21.84 1.41
N LEU A 94 1.84 21.28 0.91
CA LEU A 94 2.94 22.08 0.36
C LEU A 94 2.51 22.90 -0.86
N ARG A 95 1.69 22.32 -1.73
CA ARG A 95 1.17 23.00 -2.94
C ARG A 95 0.22 24.16 -2.64
N GLU A 96 -0.40 24.21 -1.45
CA GLU A 96 -1.16 25.35 -0.99
C GLU A 96 -0.27 26.58 -0.67
N HIS A 97 1.03 26.36 -0.39
CA HIS A 97 1.95 27.39 0.08
C HIS A 97 3.16 27.61 -0.86
N SER A 98 3.36 26.77 -1.86
CA SER A 98 4.54 26.80 -2.71
C SER A 98 4.26 26.23 -4.12
N ASN A 99 4.82 26.88 -5.12
CA ASN A 99 4.82 26.39 -6.50
C ASN A 99 6.09 25.61 -6.87
N LEU A 100 6.95 25.30 -5.89
CA LEU A 100 8.16 24.53 -6.16
C LEU A 100 7.80 23.05 -6.37
N PRO A 101 8.52 22.36 -7.28
CA PRO A 101 8.31 20.94 -7.55
C PRO A 101 8.48 20.09 -6.27
N VAL A 102 7.68 19.04 -6.16
CA VAL A 102 7.68 18.09 -5.05
C VAL A 102 8.25 16.76 -5.52
N THR A 103 9.12 16.17 -4.72
CA THR A 103 9.69 14.84 -4.91
C THR A 103 9.80 14.08 -3.60
N THR A 104 9.94 12.76 -3.69
CA THR A 104 10.46 11.89 -2.62
C THR A 104 11.40 10.87 -3.24
N ASN A 105 12.28 10.27 -2.45
CA ASN A 105 13.17 9.23 -2.95
C ASN A 105 12.51 7.85 -2.92
N PHE A 106 12.66 7.12 -4.02
CA PHE A 106 12.34 5.71 -4.12
C PHE A 106 13.56 4.85 -3.81
N MET A 107 13.35 3.59 -3.44
CA MET A 107 14.40 2.70 -2.94
C MET A 107 14.80 1.62 -3.96
N GLY A 108 14.82 1.95 -5.25
CA GLY A 108 15.12 0.97 -6.30
C GLY A 108 14.09 -0.17 -6.36
N ASP A 109 14.54 -1.41 -6.19
CA ASP A 109 13.66 -2.58 -6.21
C ASP A 109 13.01 -2.81 -4.83
N PHE A 110 12.01 -1.97 -4.51
CA PHE A 110 11.23 -2.07 -3.28
C PHE A 110 9.80 -2.50 -3.57
N PRO A 111 9.45 -3.79 -3.44
CA PRO A 111 8.18 -4.35 -3.92
C PRO A 111 6.96 -3.98 -3.07
N ALA A 112 7.14 -3.24 -1.97
CA ALA A 112 6.02 -2.81 -1.11
C ALA A 112 5.26 -1.61 -1.66
N THR A 113 5.82 -0.88 -2.64
CA THR A 113 5.24 0.32 -3.25
C THR A 113 5.04 0.17 -4.76
N ASP A 114 3.93 0.70 -5.25
CA ASP A 114 3.62 0.80 -6.68
C ASP A 114 4.10 2.15 -7.23
N TYR A 115 5.38 2.23 -7.60
CA TYR A 115 6.02 3.47 -8.06
C TYR A 115 5.30 4.15 -9.23
N TRP A 116 4.62 3.42 -10.10
CA TRP A 116 3.81 4.01 -11.16
C TRP A 116 2.71 4.91 -10.61
N ARG A 117 1.99 4.43 -9.60
CA ARG A 117 0.93 5.21 -8.95
C ARG A 117 1.47 6.38 -8.14
N TRP A 118 2.62 6.21 -7.50
CA TRP A 118 3.27 7.28 -6.75
C TRP A 118 3.75 8.40 -7.67
N ALA A 119 4.29 8.05 -8.85
CA ALA A 119 4.77 8.98 -9.84
C ALA A 119 3.67 9.94 -10.34
N GLU A 120 2.41 9.51 -10.37
CA GLU A 120 1.27 10.35 -10.77
C GLU A 120 1.08 11.57 -9.84
N SER A 121 1.55 11.50 -8.59
CA SER A 121 1.37 12.53 -7.57
C SER A 121 2.63 13.38 -7.33
N LEU A 122 3.75 13.07 -7.98
CA LEU A 122 5.03 13.74 -7.84
C LEU A 122 5.39 14.51 -9.11
N ASP A 123 6.13 15.61 -8.95
CA ASP A 123 6.61 16.43 -10.07
C ASP A 123 7.97 15.96 -10.60
N ILE A 124 8.76 15.31 -9.75
CA ILE A 124 10.08 14.76 -10.06
C ILE A 124 10.18 13.36 -9.45
N ILE A 125 10.64 12.41 -10.25
CA ILE A 125 10.94 11.06 -9.78
C ILE A 125 12.41 11.00 -9.37
N SER A 126 12.65 10.62 -8.13
CA SER A 126 13.98 10.44 -7.54
C SER A 126 14.11 9.01 -7.03
N ASP A 127 15.26 8.39 -7.27
CA ASP A 127 15.54 7.03 -6.86
C ASP A 127 16.92 6.91 -6.25
N ASP A 128 17.05 6.13 -5.17
CA ASP A 128 18.32 5.85 -4.50
C ASP A 128 19.04 4.71 -5.23
N ALA A 129 19.71 5.06 -6.31
CA ALA A 129 20.55 4.11 -7.03
C ALA A 129 21.86 3.87 -6.26
N VAL A 130 22.00 2.68 -5.68
CA VAL A 130 23.29 2.22 -5.18
C VAL A 130 24.17 1.80 -6.35
N ASP A 131 25.21 2.57 -6.66
CA ASP A 131 26.21 2.16 -7.63
C ASP A 131 26.97 0.93 -7.09
N ARG A 132 26.72 -0.24 -7.66
CA ARG A 132 27.40 -1.50 -7.29
C ARG A 132 28.92 -1.47 -7.49
N LYS A 133 29.48 -0.43 -8.11
CA LYS A 133 30.92 -0.24 -8.28
C LYS A 133 31.62 0.31 -7.03
N SER A 134 30.90 0.79 -6.05
CA SER A 134 31.47 1.35 -4.82
C SER A 134 31.56 0.35 -3.65
N VAL A 135 31.24 -0.93 -3.89
CA VAL A 135 31.43 -2.00 -2.91
C VAL A 135 32.66 -2.81 -3.31
N VAL A 136 33.85 -2.27 -3.03
CA VAL A 136 35.13 -3.00 -3.06
C VAL A 136 35.79 -2.88 -1.68
#